data_0e7a415e9c939bd3e957689e75933edd
#
_entry.id   0e7a415e9c939bd3e957689e75933edd
#
_cell.length_a   1.000
_cell.length_b   1.000
_cell.length_c   1.000
_cell.angle_alpha   90.00
_cell.angle_beta   90.00
_cell.angle_gamma   90.00
#
_symmetry.space_group_name_H-M   'P 1'
#
loop_
_entity.id
_entity.type
_entity.pdbx_description
1 polymer ?
#
loop_
_entity_poly.entity_id
_entity_poly.type
_entity_poly.pdbx_seq_one_letter_code
_entity_poly.pdbx_strand_id
1 'polypeptide(L)'
;MLSIVGSLSGCSSAPTAPGTAQETGPLPPAIDRVQSRWVPVRWSDLPAFEQDALHEAWPAWLRSCERPMPAWRTLCPQLRQLAEASPAARRDWLREKLQPYRVESHQAQAEGLLTGYYEPLLEASRKPQGRFTVALHAAPAGLAPRKPWFTRQEIDTHPQAKAALRGKELVYLSDPVDAMVLHIQGSGLLRVSEPDGRVRTVRLAFAGTNEQPYKSIGRWLLDQGLTRDASWPGIKAWIARNPSRVQELLWQNPRYVFFREEPLPSTDMASAIPGPKGAQGVPLTAGRSIAVDPGSIPYGTPVWLASSGPQTSLQRLVLAQDTGTAITGAVRADYYAGSGPEAGELAGRLKQPLRLWVLWPR
;
A
#
# COMPACT_ATOMS: atom_id res chain seq x y z
N MET A 1 63.93 -1.49 57.28
CA MET A 1 63.68 -1.09 55.89
C MET A 1 62.23 -1.26 55.61
N LEU A 2 61.46 -0.19 55.58
CA LEU A 2 60.04 -0.16 55.41
C LEU A 2 59.74 0.25 53.94
N SER A 3 59.16 -0.59 53.13
CA SER A 3 58.74 -0.27 51.74
C SER A 3 57.27 0.12 51.72
N ILE A 4 57.00 1.38 51.35
CA ILE A 4 55.67 1.90 51.16
C ILE A 4 55.26 1.63 49.71
N VAL A 5 54.17 0.84 49.52
CA VAL A 5 53.53 0.64 48.24
C VAL A 5 52.38 1.65 48.09
N GLY A 6 52.56 2.61 47.18
CA GLY A 6 51.53 3.59 46.85
C GLY A 6 50.55 3.02 45.81
N SER A 7 49.28 2.94 46.17
CA SER A 7 48.19 2.57 45.28
C SER A 7 47.72 3.79 44.51
N LEU A 8 47.91 3.80 43.21
CA LEU A 8 47.31 4.77 42.26
C LEU A 8 45.89 4.35 41.89
N SER A 9 44.90 5.02 42.45
CA SER A 9 43.48 4.88 42.02
C SER A 9 43.27 5.72 40.76
N GLY A 10 43.21 5.05 39.61
CA GLY A 10 42.80 5.63 38.33
C GLY A 10 41.28 5.78 38.27
N CYS A 11 40.78 7.01 38.29
CA CYS A 11 39.38 7.29 37.95
C CYS A 11 39.17 7.08 36.48
N SER A 12 38.49 5.97 36.11
CA SER A 12 37.98 5.74 34.76
C SER A 12 36.65 6.48 34.61
N SER A 13 36.64 7.60 33.91
CA SER A 13 35.43 8.28 33.49
C SER A 13 34.84 7.50 32.33
N ALA A 14 33.68 6.83 32.56
CA ALA A 14 32.89 6.25 31.51
C ALA A 14 32.41 7.33 30.51
N PRO A 15 32.43 7.06 29.20
CA PRO A 15 31.91 8.02 28.22
C PRO A 15 30.41 8.19 28.44
N THR A 16 29.99 9.41 28.75
CA THR A 16 28.60 9.83 28.80
C THR A 16 28.00 9.67 27.40
N ALA A 17 26.97 8.82 27.26
CA ALA A 17 26.20 8.74 26.03
C ALA A 17 25.68 10.14 25.63
N PRO A 18 25.70 10.52 24.35
CA PRO A 18 25.20 11.82 23.92
C PRO A 18 23.72 11.91 24.30
N GLY A 19 23.44 12.80 25.26
CA GLY A 19 22.07 13.09 25.70
C GLY A 19 21.27 13.62 24.51
N THR A 20 20.14 12.96 24.21
CA THR A 20 19.12 13.50 23.32
C THR A 20 18.73 14.88 23.86
N ALA A 21 19.05 15.95 23.11
CA ALA A 21 18.62 17.30 23.45
C ALA A 21 17.10 17.26 23.65
N GLN A 22 16.64 17.55 24.88
CA GLN A 22 15.19 17.63 25.16
C GLN A 22 14.60 18.74 24.31
N GLU A 23 13.62 18.39 23.47
CA GLU A 23 12.82 19.36 22.72
C GLU A 23 11.97 20.14 23.72
N THR A 24 12.46 21.29 24.19
CA THR A 24 11.81 22.08 25.26
C THR A 24 10.96 23.25 24.76
N GLY A 25 10.94 23.51 23.43
CA GLY A 25 10.17 24.60 22.83
C GLY A 25 8.65 24.36 22.82
N PRO A 26 7.83 25.43 22.64
CA PRO A 26 6.40 25.29 22.42
C PRO A 26 6.12 24.53 21.11
N LEU A 27 5.10 23.67 21.13
CA LEU A 27 4.65 22.99 19.93
C LEU A 27 3.84 23.96 19.04
N PRO A 28 3.89 23.81 17.71
CA PRO A 28 3.08 24.61 16.79
C PRO A 28 1.59 24.27 16.96
N PRO A 29 0.67 25.06 16.35
CA PRO A 29 -0.76 24.75 16.39
C PRO A 29 -1.07 23.44 15.64
N ALA A 30 -2.21 22.84 15.99
CA ALA A 30 -2.77 21.71 15.27
C ALA A 30 -3.22 22.15 13.86
N ILE A 31 -3.21 21.21 12.93
CA ILE A 31 -3.60 21.42 11.51
C ILE A 31 -4.88 20.62 11.25
N ASP A 32 -5.96 21.31 10.89
CA ASP A 32 -7.20 20.66 10.48
C ASP A 32 -7.14 20.26 9.00
N ARG A 33 -7.60 19.03 8.72
CA ARG A 33 -7.75 18.45 7.40
C ARG A 33 -9.21 18.07 7.16
N VAL A 34 -9.58 17.76 5.92
CA VAL A 34 -10.97 17.40 5.58
C VAL A 34 -11.46 16.20 6.38
N GLN A 35 -10.62 15.18 6.56
CA GLN A 35 -10.99 13.91 7.20
C GLN A 35 -10.28 13.69 8.54
N SER A 36 -9.39 14.60 8.98
CA SER A 36 -8.60 14.41 10.19
C SER A 36 -8.16 15.72 10.79
N ARG A 37 -7.62 15.64 12.01
CA ARG A 37 -6.88 16.69 12.68
C ARG A 37 -5.48 16.18 12.99
N TRP A 38 -4.46 16.99 12.70
CA TRP A 38 -3.05 16.70 13.00
C TRP A 38 -2.63 17.46 14.24
N VAL A 39 -2.41 16.74 15.32
CA VAL A 39 -2.03 17.32 16.62
C VAL A 39 -0.51 17.24 16.77
N PRO A 40 0.20 18.37 16.96
CA PRO A 40 1.66 18.36 17.05
C PRO A 40 2.11 17.59 18.30
N VAL A 41 3.17 16.83 18.13
CA VAL A 41 3.77 16.02 19.20
C VAL A 41 5.29 16.14 19.14
N ARG A 42 5.99 15.63 20.14
CA ARG A 42 7.45 15.57 20.18
C ARG A 42 7.95 14.33 19.45
N TRP A 43 9.19 14.32 19.00
CA TRP A 43 9.83 13.14 18.40
C TRP A 43 9.90 11.96 19.38
N SER A 44 10.02 12.24 20.69
CA SER A 44 9.96 11.24 21.76
C SER A 44 8.62 10.49 21.85
N ASP A 45 7.54 11.06 21.28
CA ASP A 45 6.20 10.44 21.28
C ASP A 45 6.02 9.42 20.14
N LEU A 46 7.01 9.32 19.22
CA LEU A 46 7.01 8.33 18.15
C LEU A 46 7.62 7.01 18.66
N PRO A 47 6.82 5.95 18.80
CA PRO A 47 7.33 4.71 19.38
C PRO A 47 8.43 4.11 18.51
N ALA A 48 9.55 3.74 19.10
CA ALA A 48 10.69 3.06 18.47
C ALA A 48 11.28 3.79 17.23
N PHE A 49 11.15 5.11 17.12
CA PHE A 49 11.66 5.89 15.98
C PHE A 49 13.15 5.68 15.74
N GLU A 50 13.94 5.56 16.82
CA GLU A 50 15.40 5.37 16.73
C GLU A 50 15.81 4.02 16.12
N GLN A 51 14.89 3.06 16.09
CA GLN A 51 15.16 1.68 15.70
C GLN A 51 14.87 1.41 14.22
N ASP A 52 14.19 2.34 13.53
CA ASP A 52 13.83 2.15 12.12
C ASP A 52 15.05 2.20 11.19
N ALA A 53 15.06 1.28 10.26
CA ALA A 53 15.98 1.26 9.12
C ALA A 53 15.58 2.32 8.08
N LEU A 54 15.74 3.61 8.42
CA LEU A 54 15.29 4.75 7.60
C LEU A 54 15.79 4.68 6.15
N HIS A 55 16.95 4.05 5.91
CA HIS A 55 17.50 3.91 4.56
C HIS A 55 16.56 3.14 3.61
N GLU A 56 15.72 2.24 4.12
CA GLU A 56 14.74 1.51 3.31
C GLU A 56 13.57 2.41 2.85
N ALA A 57 13.24 3.47 3.61
CA ALA A 57 12.18 4.42 3.23
C ALA A 57 12.68 5.47 2.22
N TRP A 58 13.99 5.68 2.14
CA TRP A 58 14.57 6.73 1.32
C TRP A 58 14.26 6.60 -0.17
N PRO A 59 14.38 5.40 -0.79
CA PRO A 59 13.99 5.21 -2.19
C PRO A 59 12.52 5.57 -2.47
N ALA A 60 11.59 5.23 -1.55
CA ALA A 60 10.19 5.61 -1.68
C ALA A 60 10.00 7.12 -1.65
N TRP A 61 10.74 7.80 -0.77
CA TRP A 61 10.67 9.26 -0.65
C TRP A 61 11.26 9.97 -1.86
N LEU A 62 12.40 9.51 -2.37
CA LEU A 62 12.99 10.03 -3.61
C LEU A 62 12.05 9.89 -4.80
N ARG A 63 11.29 8.80 -4.91
CA ARG A 63 10.22 8.65 -5.90
C ARG A 63 9.10 9.66 -5.70
N SER A 64 8.70 9.96 -4.45
CA SER A 64 7.73 11.04 -4.18
C SER A 64 8.25 12.40 -4.65
N CYS A 65 9.56 12.63 -4.63
CA CYS A 65 10.21 13.83 -5.15
C CYS A 65 10.24 13.94 -6.70
N GLU A 66 9.83 12.91 -7.42
CA GLU A 66 9.59 12.99 -8.88
C GLU A 66 8.30 13.78 -9.17
N ARG A 67 7.34 13.75 -8.24
CA ARG A 67 6.06 14.47 -8.30
C ARG A 67 5.77 15.15 -6.96
N PRO A 68 6.59 16.13 -6.54
CA PRO A 68 6.51 16.71 -5.21
C PRO A 68 5.28 17.62 -5.06
N MET A 69 4.58 17.47 -3.95
CA MET A 69 3.65 18.51 -3.50
C MET A 69 4.40 19.84 -3.21
N PRO A 70 3.71 20.99 -3.25
CA PRO A 70 4.32 22.28 -2.97
C PRO A 70 5.17 22.32 -1.70
N ALA A 71 4.67 21.73 -0.59
CA ALA A 71 5.36 21.69 0.70
C ALA A 71 6.73 20.96 0.66
N TRP A 72 6.95 20.06 -0.30
CA TRP A 72 8.17 19.24 -0.39
C TRP A 72 9.19 19.73 -1.42
N ARG A 73 8.82 20.70 -2.28
CA ARG A 73 9.66 21.14 -3.40
C ARG A 73 11.04 21.62 -2.97
N THR A 74 11.10 22.36 -1.88
CA THR A 74 12.36 22.92 -1.35
C THR A 74 13.20 21.89 -0.61
N LEU A 75 12.60 20.83 -0.08
CA LEU A 75 13.27 19.77 0.67
C LEU A 75 13.77 18.62 -0.22
N CYS A 76 13.15 18.40 -1.38
CA CYS A 76 13.54 17.31 -2.29
C CYS A 76 15.01 17.35 -2.75
N PRO A 77 15.66 18.50 -3.03
CA PRO A 77 17.10 18.53 -3.31
C PRO A 77 17.93 18.02 -2.14
N GLN A 78 17.58 18.39 -0.91
CA GLN A 78 18.28 17.94 0.31
C GLN A 78 18.10 16.43 0.53
N LEU A 79 16.90 15.89 0.29
CA LEU A 79 16.63 14.44 0.35
C LEU A 79 17.51 13.64 -0.60
N ARG A 80 17.78 14.16 -1.81
CA ARG A 80 18.71 13.53 -2.76
C ARG A 80 20.14 13.51 -2.24
N GLN A 81 20.61 14.58 -1.60
CA GLN A 81 21.95 14.65 -1.00
C GLN A 81 22.10 13.65 0.16
N LEU A 82 21.01 13.35 0.86
CA LEU A 82 20.99 12.40 1.98
C LEU A 82 20.82 10.93 1.55
N ALA A 83 20.76 10.63 0.26
CA ALA A 83 20.55 9.27 -0.23
C ALA A 83 21.60 8.28 0.30
N GLU A 84 22.86 8.73 0.36
CA GLU A 84 23.99 7.93 0.86
C GLU A 84 24.45 8.34 2.26
N ALA A 85 23.69 9.20 2.96
CA ALA A 85 24.06 9.66 4.29
C ALA A 85 23.89 8.57 5.36
N SER A 86 24.59 8.75 6.48
CA SER A 86 24.46 7.86 7.62
C SER A 86 23.04 7.88 8.22
N PRO A 87 22.63 6.82 8.94
CA PRO A 87 21.36 6.82 9.65
C PRO A 87 21.19 7.98 10.63
N ALA A 88 22.27 8.38 11.31
CA ALA A 88 22.28 9.53 12.21
C ALA A 88 21.99 10.83 11.46
N ALA A 89 22.71 11.10 10.38
CA ALA A 89 22.52 12.32 9.58
C ALA A 89 21.08 12.43 9.02
N ARG A 90 20.46 11.30 8.60
CA ARG A 90 19.07 11.28 8.19
C ARG A 90 18.12 11.63 9.34
N ARG A 91 18.34 11.07 10.55
CA ARG A 91 17.53 11.38 11.74
C ARG A 91 17.65 12.84 12.15
N ASP A 92 18.86 13.37 12.14
CA ASP A 92 19.11 14.78 12.51
C ASP A 92 18.40 15.71 11.53
N TRP A 93 18.50 15.43 10.23
CA TRP A 93 17.78 16.19 9.22
C TRP A 93 16.25 16.11 9.41
N LEU A 94 15.71 14.91 9.70
CA LEU A 94 14.27 14.76 9.99
C LEU A 94 13.85 15.64 11.16
N ARG A 95 14.62 15.64 12.25
CA ARG A 95 14.32 16.44 13.44
C ARG A 95 14.44 17.93 13.19
N GLU A 96 15.42 18.34 12.40
CA GLU A 96 15.65 19.74 12.05
C GLU A 96 14.56 20.30 11.13
N LYS A 97 14.20 19.58 10.09
CA LYS A 97 13.35 20.09 9.02
C LYS A 97 11.86 19.79 9.19
N LEU A 98 11.51 18.78 9.99
CA LEU A 98 10.14 18.32 10.12
C LEU A 98 9.62 18.40 11.54
N GLN A 99 8.31 18.54 11.64
CA GLN A 99 7.54 18.46 12.86
C GLN A 99 6.62 17.25 12.79
N PRO A 100 6.66 16.33 13.77
CA PRO A 100 5.70 15.25 13.83
C PRO A 100 4.33 15.71 14.35
N TYR A 101 3.27 15.21 13.73
CA TYR A 101 1.89 15.46 14.11
C TYR A 101 1.15 14.12 14.21
N ARG A 102 0.55 13.84 15.35
CA ARG A 102 -0.34 12.68 15.52
C ARG A 102 -1.63 12.92 14.74
N VAL A 103 -2.02 11.93 13.92
CA VAL A 103 -3.25 11.96 13.14
C VAL A 103 -4.40 11.49 14.02
N GLU A 104 -5.48 12.27 14.08
CA GLU A 104 -6.70 11.97 14.83
C GLU A 104 -7.94 12.23 13.99
N SER A 105 -9.03 11.56 14.31
CA SER A 105 -10.34 11.98 13.83
C SER A 105 -10.75 13.32 14.44
N HIS A 106 -11.78 13.97 13.89
CA HIS A 106 -12.35 15.18 14.50
C HIS A 106 -12.98 14.94 15.90
N GLN A 107 -13.17 13.66 16.28
CA GLN A 107 -13.60 13.23 17.61
C GLN A 107 -12.40 12.83 18.51
N ALA A 108 -11.17 13.24 18.15
CA ALA A 108 -9.94 12.97 18.89
C ALA A 108 -9.58 11.47 19.02
N GLN A 109 -10.03 10.62 18.09
CA GLN A 109 -9.62 9.23 18.04
C GLN A 109 -8.32 9.10 17.25
N ALA A 110 -7.25 8.68 17.92
CA ALA A 110 -5.91 8.50 17.33
C ALA A 110 -5.61 7.05 16.91
N GLU A 111 -6.52 6.13 17.19
CA GLU A 111 -6.40 4.73 16.77
C GLU A 111 -7.37 4.42 15.64
N GLY A 112 -6.89 3.68 14.64
CA GLY A 112 -7.66 3.29 13.48
C GLY A 112 -7.28 1.89 13.01
N LEU A 113 -7.29 1.66 11.68
CA LEU A 113 -7.17 0.34 11.09
C LEU A 113 -6.06 0.29 10.04
N LEU A 114 -5.15 -0.66 10.20
CA LEU A 114 -4.20 -1.11 9.17
C LEU A 114 -4.71 -2.39 8.52
N THR A 115 -4.74 -2.37 7.18
CA THR A 115 -4.86 -3.58 6.35
C THR A 115 -3.67 -3.66 5.39
N GLY A 116 -3.61 -4.69 4.55
CA GLY A 116 -2.54 -4.85 3.59
C GLY A 116 -3.06 -5.10 2.18
N TYR A 117 -2.29 -4.67 1.19
CA TYR A 117 -2.48 -5.00 -0.21
C TYR A 117 -1.15 -5.38 -0.87
N TYR A 118 -1.23 -6.00 -2.03
CA TYR A 118 -0.07 -6.50 -2.73
C TYR A 118 -0.30 -6.54 -4.24
N GLU A 119 0.72 -6.78 -4.99
CA GLU A 119 0.63 -7.02 -6.43
C GLU A 119 0.67 -8.53 -6.70
N PRO A 120 -0.45 -9.17 -7.13
CA PRO A 120 -0.47 -10.60 -7.46
C PRO A 120 0.51 -10.92 -8.60
N LEU A 121 1.11 -12.12 -8.55
CA LEU A 121 1.84 -12.73 -9.66
C LEU A 121 1.05 -13.95 -10.13
N LEU A 122 0.51 -13.91 -11.36
CA LEU A 122 -0.43 -14.89 -11.88
C LEU A 122 0.00 -15.42 -13.24
N GLU A 123 -0.40 -16.66 -13.55
CA GLU A 123 -0.27 -17.22 -14.90
C GLU A 123 -1.47 -16.77 -15.75
N ALA A 124 -1.20 -16.43 -17.01
CA ALA A 124 -2.21 -15.95 -17.95
C ALA A 124 -1.94 -16.44 -19.36
N SER A 125 -2.94 -16.31 -20.22
CA SER A 125 -2.80 -16.55 -21.67
C SER A 125 -3.26 -15.34 -22.47
N ARG A 126 -2.60 -15.05 -23.60
CA ARG A 126 -3.00 -13.98 -24.51
C ARG A 126 -4.30 -14.30 -25.25
N LYS A 127 -4.60 -15.55 -25.44
CA LYS A 127 -5.83 -16.06 -26.10
C LYS A 127 -6.58 -17.01 -25.16
N PRO A 128 -7.91 -17.14 -25.31
CA PRO A 128 -8.65 -18.16 -24.57
C PRO A 128 -8.19 -19.55 -25.05
N GLN A 129 -7.63 -20.33 -24.11
CA GLN A 129 -7.18 -21.69 -24.38
C GLN A 129 -7.16 -22.54 -23.12
N GLY A 130 -7.59 -23.80 -23.22
CA GLY A 130 -7.60 -24.74 -22.11
C GLY A 130 -8.35 -24.17 -20.91
N ARG A 131 -7.66 -24.05 -19.76
CA ARG A 131 -8.22 -23.50 -18.52
C ARG A 131 -8.30 -21.95 -18.51
N PHE A 132 -7.63 -21.27 -19.41
CA PHE A 132 -7.57 -19.81 -19.45
C PHE A 132 -8.80 -19.26 -20.18
N THR A 133 -9.87 -18.98 -19.45
CA THR A 133 -11.18 -18.57 -19.99
C THR A 133 -11.71 -17.26 -19.40
N VAL A 134 -11.10 -16.75 -18.32
CA VAL A 134 -11.56 -15.56 -17.60
C VAL A 134 -10.87 -14.33 -18.14
N ALA A 135 -11.55 -13.53 -18.94
CA ALA A 135 -10.98 -12.35 -19.58
C ALA A 135 -10.78 -11.18 -18.60
N LEU A 136 -9.66 -10.48 -18.75
CA LEU A 136 -9.41 -9.16 -18.17
C LEU A 136 -9.41 -8.12 -19.29
N HIS A 137 -10.08 -7.00 -19.07
CA HIS A 137 -10.40 -6.05 -20.15
C HIS A 137 -9.71 -4.70 -19.99
N ALA A 138 -9.37 -4.11 -21.13
CA ALA A 138 -9.13 -2.67 -21.23
C ALA A 138 -10.45 -1.88 -21.10
N ALA A 139 -10.36 -0.61 -20.75
CA ALA A 139 -11.53 0.25 -20.62
C ALA A 139 -12.26 0.41 -21.96
N PRO A 140 -13.58 0.24 -22.00
CA PRO A 140 -14.36 0.49 -23.22
C PRO A 140 -14.46 1.99 -23.52
N ALA A 141 -14.61 2.34 -24.80
CA ALA A 141 -14.69 3.74 -25.24
C ALA A 141 -15.89 4.51 -24.62
N GLY A 142 -16.97 3.81 -24.28
CA GLY A 142 -18.18 4.39 -23.69
C GLY A 142 -18.16 4.52 -22.15
N LEU A 143 -17.02 4.27 -21.50
CA LEU A 143 -16.95 4.28 -20.04
C LEU A 143 -17.16 5.67 -19.44
N ALA A 144 -16.52 6.70 -20.00
CA ALA A 144 -16.52 8.05 -19.43
C ALA A 144 -17.89 8.76 -19.48
N PRO A 145 -18.70 8.68 -20.56
CA PRO A 145 -19.98 9.37 -20.63
C PRO A 145 -21.11 8.69 -19.85
N ARG A 146 -20.98 7.39 -19.51
CA ARG A 146 -21.99 6.64 -18.75
C ARG A 146 -21.44 6.27 -17.37
N LYS A 147 -21.80 7.04 -16.36
CA LYS A 147 -21.42 6.76 -14.96
C LYS A 147 -22.66 6.73 -14.07
N PRO A 148 -22.85 5.69 -13.22
CA PRO A 148 -22.07 4.43 -13.21
C PRO A 148 -22.31 3.59 -14.48
N TRP A 149 -21.27 2.81 -14.87
CA TRP A 149 -21.38 1.87 -15.99
C TRP A 149 -22.03 0.56 -15.51
N PHE A 150 -22.16 -0.44 -16.37
CA PHE A 150 -22.75 -1.74 -16.04
C PHE A 150 -22.10 -2.38 -14.79
N THR A 151 -22.92 -3.00 -13.95
CA THR A 151 -22.45 -3.82 -12.82
C THR A 151 -21.68 -5.04 -13.33
N ARG A 152 -20.92 -5.71 -12.45
CA ARG A 152 -20.24 -6.97 -12.80
C ARG A 152 -21.20 -8.00 -13.37
N GLN A 153 -22.37 -8.18 -12.76
CA GLN A 153 -23.39 -9.09 -13.28
C GLN A 153 -23.85 -8.72 -14.69
N GLU A 154 -24.13 -7.45 -14.95
CA GLU A 154 -24.51 -6.97 -16.27
C GLU A 154 -23.38 -7.10 -17.29
N ILE A 155 -22.11 -6.91 -16.88
CA ILE A 155 -20.94 -7.16 -17.73
C ILE A 155 -20.92 -8.61 -18.22
N ASP A 156 -21.26 -9.55 -17.35
CA ASP A 156 -21.29 -10.97 -17.69
C ASP A 156 -22.56 -11.40 -18.44
N THR A 157 -23.68 -10.65 -18.34
CA THR A 157 -24.99 -11.12 -18.83
C THR A 157 -25.61 -10.22 -19.89
N HIS A 158 -25.40 -8.89 -19.83
CA HIS A 158 -26.08 -7.93 -20.69
C HIS A 158 -25.45 -7.83 -22.10
N PRO A 159 -26.22 -7.96 -23.20
CA PRO A 159 -25.67 -7.98 -24.54
C PRO A 159 -24.87 -6.72 -24.94
N GLN A 160 -25.33 -5.53 -24.50
CA GLN A 160 -24.63 -4.27 -24.79
C GLN A 160 -23.29 -4.18 -24.05
N ALA A 161 -23.21 -4.65 -22.80
CA ALA A 161 -21.96 -4.66 -22.05
C ALA A 161 -20.94 -5.60 -22.71
N LYS A 162 -21.39 -6.82 -23.07
CA LYS A 162 -20.57 -7.79 -23.80
C LYS A 162 -20.08 -7.25 -25.15
N ALA A 163 -20.97 -6.59 -25.90
CA ALA A 163 -20.59 -5.98 -27.18
C ALA A 163 -19.54 -4.87 -27.03
N ALA A 164 -19.66 -4.03 -25.97
CA ALA A 164 -18.71 -2.97 -25.68
C ALA A 164 -17.31 -3.48 -25.26
N LEU A 165 -17.23 -4.70 -24.71
CA LEU A 165 -15.97 -5.32 -24.26
C LEU A 165 -15.34 -6.24 -25.30
N ARG A 166 -16.05 -6.58 -26.38
CA ARG A 166 -15.50 -7.41 -27.47
C ARG A 166 -14.28 -6.72 -28.10
N GLY A 167 -13.15 -7.46 -28.16
CA GLY A 167 -11.88 -6.95 -28.64
C GLY A 167 -11.15 -6.03 -27.66
N LYS A 168 -11.58 -5.99 -26.39
CA LYS A 168 -10.92 -5.28 -25.29
C LYS A 168 -10.23 -6.24 -24.32
N GLU A 169 -10.28 -7.52 -24.60
CA GLU A 169 -9.61 -8.55 -23.80
C GLU A 169 -8.10 -8.39 -23.91
N LEU A 170 -7.45 -8.20 -22.76
CA LEU A 170 -5.99 -8.08 -22.67
C LEU A 170 -5.32 -9.45 -22.52
N VAL A 171 -5.85 -10.23 -21.60
CA VAL A 171 -5.38 -11.57 -21.24
C VAL A 171 -6.52 -12.39 -20.64
N TYR A 172 -6.29 -13.68 -20.50
CA TYR A 172 -7.22 -14.62 -19.87
C TYR A 172 -6.55 -15.32 -18.69
N LEU A 173 -7.23 -15.34 -17.54
CA LEU A 173 -6.86 -16.10 -16.34
C LEU A 173 -7.60 -17.44 -16.29
N SER A 174 -7.12 -18.35 -15.45
CA SER A 174 -7.75 -19.67 -15.25
C SER A 174 -8.77 -19.68 -14.10
N ASP A 175 -8.67 -18.72 -13.16
CA ASP A 175 -9.50 -18.68 -11.95
C ASP A 175 -10.24 -17.33 -11.85
N PRO A 176 -11.58 -17.33 -11.80
CA PRO A 176 -12.35 -16.11 -11.66
C PRO A 176 -12.15 -15.41 -10.30
N VAL A 177 -11.69 -16.15 -9.27
CA VAL A 177 -11.33 -15.55 -7.98
C VAL A 177 -10.05 -14.77 -8.10
N ASP A 178 -9.05 -15.26 -8.82
CA ASP A 178 -7.80 -14.52 -9.07
C ASP A 178 -8.08 -13.24 -9.88
N ALA A 179 -9.03 -13.29 -10.84
CA ALA A 179 -9.50 -12.09 -11.53
C ALA A 179 -10.17 -11.09 -10.56
N MET A 180 -11.00 -11.58 -9.62
CA MET A 180 -11.60 -10.74 -8.57
C MET A 180 -10.53 -10.13 -7.67
N VAL A 181 -9.54 -10.90 -7.25
CA VAL A 181 -8.40 -10.39 -6.46
C VAL A 181 -7.70 -9.27 -7.22
N LEU A 182 -7.38 -9.49 -8.50
CA LEU A 182 -6.72 -8.48 -9.34
C LEU A 182 -7.56 -7.19 -9.46
N HIS A 183 -8.88 -7.30 -9.62
CA HIS A 183 -9.78 -6.14 -9.63
C HIS A 183 -9.79 -5.38 -8.29
N ILE A 184 -9.56 -6.06 -7.17
CA ILE A 184 -9.50 -5.43 -5.85
C ILE A 184 -8.14 -4.77 -5.63
N GLN A 185 -7.05 -5.46 -6.00
CA GLN A 185 -5.69 -4.94 -5.85
C GLN A 185 -5.37 -3.80 -6.83
N GLY A 186 -6.03 -3.76 -8.00
CA GLY A 186 -5.88 -2.71 -9.01
C GLY A 186 -4.67 -2.87 -9.93
N SER A 187 -3.75 -3.78 -9.65
CA SER A 187 -2.62 -4.15 -10.52
C SER A 187 -2.18 -5.58 -10.30
N GLY A 188 -1.43 -6.13 -11.24
CA GLY A 188 -0.80 -7.44 -11.11
C GLY A 188 0.27 -7.71 -12.15
N LEU A 189 1.24 -8.54 -11.78
CA LEU A 189 2.23 -9.12 -12.68
C LEU A 189 1.68 -10.40 -13.25
N LEU A 190 1.72 -10.55 -14.57
CA LEU A 190 1.20 -11.72 -15.27
C LEU A 190 2.29 -12.36 -16.12
N ARG A 191 2.48 -13.67 -15.95
CA ARG A 191 3.27 -14.50 -16.87
C ARG A 191 2.36 -14.96 -17.99
N VAL A 192 2.40 -14.27 -19.10
CA VAL A 192 1.49 -14.45 -20.22
C VAL A 192 2.10 -15.41 -21.24
N SER A 193 1.39 -16.52 -21.51
CA SER A 193 1.68 -17.38 -22.66
C SER A 193 1.21 -16.69 -23.94
N GLU A 194 2.16 -16.31 -24.79
CA GLU A 194 1.91 -15.64 -26.06
C GLU A 194 1.63 -16.66 -27.19
N PRO A 195 0.96 -16.26 -28.29
CA PRO A 195 0.65 -17.15 -29.40
C PRO A 195 1.86 -17.77 -30.11
N ASP A 196 3.03 -17.15 -29.97
CA ASP A 196 4.29 -17.65 -30.54
C ASP A 196 5.00 -18.68 -29.63
N GLY A 197 4.36 -19.08 -28.52
CA GLY A 197 4.88 -20.04 -27.55
C GLY A 197 5.81 -19.44 -26.50
N ARG A 198 6.14 -18.14 -26.56
CA ARG A 198 6.95 -17.48 -25.54
C ARG A 198 6.13 -17.16 -24.31
N VAL A 199 6.78 -17.06 -23.16
CA VAL A 199 6.20 -16.54 -21.93
C VAL A 199 6.79 -15.15 -21.66
N ARG A 200 5.93 -14.16 -21.52
CA ARG A 200 6.33 -12.78 -21.19
C ARG A 200 5.73 -12.35 -19.86
N THR A 201 6.53 -11.71 -19.03
CA THR A 201 6.00 -11.01 -17.85
C THR A 201 5.52 -9.63 -18.25
N VAL A 202 4.26 -9.33 -17.95
CA VAL A 202 3.65 -8.02 -18.18
C VAL A 202 3.00 -7.54 -16.89
N ARG A 203 2.86 -6.23 -16.74
CA ARG A 203 2.02 -5.66 -15.68
C ARG A 203 0.67 -5.23 -16.26
N LEU A 204 -0.41 -5.68 -15.66
CA LEU A 204 -1.68 -5.00 -15.80
C LEU A 204 -1.80 -3.96 -14.70
N ALA A 205 -1.99 -2.71 -15.10
CA ALA A 205 -2.16 -1.57 -14.22
C ALA A 205 -3.58 -1.00 -14.34
N PHE A 206 -4.06 -0.41 -13.26
CA PHE A 206 -5.36 0.25 -13.19
C PHE A 206 -5.54 1.28 -14.32
N ALA A 207 -6.66 1.19 -15.04
CA ALA A 207 -7.03 2.13 -16.10
C ALA A 207 -8.38 2.82 -15.84
N GLY A 208 -9.21 2.26 -14.97
CA GLY A 208 -10.51 2.82 -14.63
C GLY A 208 -11.44 1.80 -13.99
N THR A 209 -12.63 2.26 -13.61
CA THR A 209 -13.67 1.40 -13.04
C THR A 209 -15.02 1.68 -13.67
N ASN A 210 -15.97 0.78 -13.42
CA ASN A 210 -17.36 1.00 -13.77
C ASN A 210 -18.10 1.97 -12.83
N GLU A 211 -17.41 2.61 -11.89
CA GLU A 211 -17.97 3.54 -10.88
C GLU A 211 -19.07 2.93 -9.99
N GLN A 212 -19.16 1.60 -9.95
CA GLN A 212 -20.02 0.90 -9.01
C GLN A 212 -19.34 0.80 -7.63
N PRO A 213 -20.12 0.75 -6.53
CA PRO A 213 -19.57 0.63 -5.18
C PRO A 213 -18.88 -0.72 -5.01
N TYR A 214 -17.79 -0.72 -4.22
CA TYR A 214 -17.16 -1.96 -3.79
C TYR A 214 -18.02 -2.63 -2.70
N LYS A 215 -18.28 -3.94 -2.88
CA LYS A 215 -18.88 -4.80 -1.86
C LYS A 215 -18.01 -6.04 -1.64
N SER A 216 -17.67 -6.32 -0.38
CA SER A 216 -16.83 -7.46 -0.03
C SER A 216 -17.62 -8.78 -0.17
N ILE A 217 -17.16 -9.67 -1.06
CA ILE A 217 -17.73 -11.02 -1.21
C ILE A 217 -17.51 -11.89 0.03
N GLY A 218 -16.38 -11.69 0.73
CA GLY A 218 -16.11 -12.37 1.99
C GLY A 218 -17.07 -11.92 3.10
N ARG A 219 -17.36 -10.61 3.18
CA ARG A 219 -18.35 -10.11 4.13
C ARG A 219 -19.73 -10.67 3.84
N TRP A 220 -20.15 -10.72 2.56
CA TRP A 220 -21.41 -11.33 2.18
C TRP A 220 -21.51 -12.80 2.62
N LEU A 221 -20.45 -13.60 2.42
CA LEU A 221 -20.43 -15.00 2.88
C LEU A 221 -20.62 -15.11 4.40
N LEU A 222 -19.99 -14.22 5.19
CA LEU A 222 -20.16 -14.17 6.64
C LEU A 222 -21.60 -13.79 7.03
N ASP A 223 -22.15 -12.76 6.41
CA ASP A 223 -23.50 -12.24 6.69
C ASP A 223 -24.59 -13.26 6.34
N GLN A 224 -24.34 -14.12 5.34
CA GLN A 224 -25.23 -15.24 4.98
C GLN A 224 -24.98 -16.49 5.83
N GLY A 225 -24.02 -16.49 6.74
CA GLY A 225 -23.66 -17.67 7.53
C GLY A 225 -23.06 -18.82 6.71
N LEU A 226 -22.58 -18.55 5.48
CA LEU A 226 -22.04 -19.55 4.55
C LEU A 226 -20.59 -19.91 4.80
N THR A 227 -19.86 -19.10 5.55
CA THR A 227 -18.49 -19.37 6.04
C THR A 227 -18.27 -18.72 7.38
N ARG A 228 -17.26 -19.20 8.10
CA ARG A 228 -16.68 -18.53 9.28
C ARG A 228 -15.30 -17.92 8.97
N ASP A 229 -14.76 -18.21 7.79
CA ASP A 229 -13.48 -17.72 7.30
C ASP A 229 -13.68 -16.97 5.98
N ALA A 230 -13.57 -15.65 6.04
CA ALA A 230 -13.65 -14.76 4.88
C ALA A 230 -12.28 -14.37 4.32
N SER A 231 -11.20 -15.05 4.73
CA SER A 231 -9.90 -14.96 4.08
C SER A 231 -9.95 -15.50 2.64
N TRP A 232 -9.00 -15.13 1.79
CA TRP A 232 -8.94 -15.65 0.42
C TRP A 232 -8.87 -17.17 0.36
N PRO A 233 -8.07 -17.87 1.20
CA PRO A 233 -8.13 -19.33 1.30
C PRO A 233 -9.52 -19.84 1.68
N GLY A 234 -10.19 -19.23 2.64
CA GLY A 234 -11.53 -19.59 3.07
C GLY A 234 -12.59 -19.41 1.96
N ILE A 235 -12.51 -18.30 1.22
CA ILE A 235 -13.38 -18.04 0.04
C ILE A 235 -13.13 -19.08 -1.04
N LYS A 236 -11.87 -19.38 -1.39
CA LYS A 236 -11.54 -20.42 -2.38
C LYS A 236 -12.01 -21.81 -1.93
N ALA A 237 -11.86 -22.14 -0.65
CA ALA A 237 -12.38 -23.39 -0.09
C ALA A 237 -13.92 -23.48 -0.13
N TRP A 238 -14.62 -22.37 0.07
CA TRP A 238 -16.07 -22.32 -0.08
C TRP A 238 -16.48 -22.54 -1.54
N ILE A 239 -15.81 -21.87 -2.48
CA ILE A 239 -16.04 -22.00 -3.93
C ILE A 239 -15.81 -23.44 -4.39
N ALA A 240 -14.75 -24.09 -3.96
CA ALA A 240 -14.46 -25.49 -4.30
C ALA A 240 -15.58 -26.44 -3.87
N ARG A 241 -16.27 -26.14 -2.77
CA ARG A 241 -17.44 -26.90 -2.29
C ARG A 241 -18.77 -26.50 -2.94
N ASN A 242 -18.80 -25.33 -3.60
CA ASN A 242 -20.01 -24.75 -4.20
C ASN A 242 -19.76 -24.25 -5.63
N PRO A 243 -19.25 -25.07 -6.54
CA PRO A 243 -18.80 -24.62 -7.88
C PRO A 243 -19.91 -23.98 -8.71
N SER A 244 -21.18 -24.41 -8.55
CA SER A 244 -22.33 -23.83 -9.26
C SER A 244 -22.71 -22.42 -8.76
N ARG A 245 -22.22 -21.99 -7.59
CA ARG A 245 -22.54 -20.70 -6.98
C ARG A 245 -21.43 -19.64 -7.13
N VAL A 246 -20.37 -19.94 -7.90
CA VAL A 246 -19.25 -19.02 -8.10
C VAL A 246 -19.72 -17.67 -8.63
N GLN A 247 -20.52 -17.67 -9.69
CA GLN A 247 -21.03 -16.43 -10.31
C GLN A 247 -21.93 -15.65 -9.35
N GLU A 248 -22.83 -16.32 -8.63
CA GLU A 248 -23.64 -15.69 -7.58
C GLU A 248 -22.79 -14.92 -6.58
N LEU A 249 -21.70 -15.55 -6.10
CA LEU A 249 -20.77 -14.92 -5.15
C LEU A 249 -20.06 -13.72 -5.77
N LEU A 250 -19.48 -13.87 -6.96
CA LEU A 250 -18.71 -12.81 -7.61
C LEU A 250 -19.58 -11.59 -7.95
N TRP A 251 -20.84 -11.79 -8.30
CA TRP A 251 -21.79 -10.71 -8.61
C TRP A 251 -22.21 -9.90 -7.38
N GLN A 252 -21.94 -10.37 -6.15
CA GLN A 252 -22.16 -9.57 -4.94
C GLN A 252 -21.27 -8.33 -4.91
N ASN A 253 -20.11 -8.35 -5.60
CA ASN A 253 -19.30 -7.16 -5.83
C ASN A 253 -19.64 -6.56 -7.21
N PRO A 254 -20.49 -5.52 -7.30
CA PRO A 254 -20.86 -4.92 -8.57
C PRO A 254 -19.71 -4.17 -9.25
N ARG A 255 -18.64 -3.83 -8.49
CA ARG A 255 -17.49 -3.10 -9.02
C ARG A 255 -16.68 -3.94 -9.98
N TYR A 256 -16.26 -3.33 -11.10
CA TYR A 256 -15.38 -3.90 -12.10
C TYR A 256 -14.23 -2.93 -12.38
N VAL A 257 -13.01 -3.44 -12.51
CA VAL A 257 -11.80 -2.65 -12.81
C VAL A 257 -11.34 -2.99 -14.22
N PHE A 258 -11.00 -1.97 -14.97
CA PHE A 258 -10.39 -2.06 -16.29
C PHE A 258 -8.90 -1.80 -16.17
N PHE A 259 -8.13 -2.47 -17.03
CA PHE A 259 -6.68 -2.45 -16.96
C PHE A 259 -6.07 -1.86 -18.24
N ARG A 260 -4.78 -1.54 -18.16
CA ARG A 260 -3.90 -1.34 -19.30
C ARG A 260 -2.63 -2.13 -19.07
N GLU A 261 -2.00 -2.60 -20.12
CA GLU A 261 -0.69 -3.22 -20.06
C GLU A 261 0.37 -2.12 -19.92
N GLU A 262 1.26 -2.26 -18.94
CA GLU A 262 2.43 -1.38 -18.77
C GLU A 262 3.69 -2.14 -19.13
N PRO A 263 4.62 -1.50 -19.90
CA PRO A 263 5.92 -2.09 -20.18
C PRO A 263 6.72 -2.24 -18.88
N LEU A 264 7.37 -3.36 -18.73
CA LEU A 264 8.33 -3.61 -17.64
C LEU A 264 9.74 -3.34 -18.13
N PRO A 265 10.66 -2.93 -17.22
CA PRO A 265 12.08 -2.89 -17.54
C PRO A 265 12.56 -4.27 -18.01
N SER A 266 13.50 -4.30 -18.95
CA SER A 266 14.15 -5.54 -19.38
C SER A 266 15.06 -6.02 -18.23
N THR A 267 14.54 -6.87 -17.38
CA THR A 267 15.28 -7.49 -16.27
C THR A 267 14.77 -8.90 -16.05
N ASP A 268 15.70 -9.84 -15.91
CA ASP A 268 15.39 -11.24 -15.64
C ASP A 268 15.03 -11.49 -14.16
N MET A 269 15.23 -10.48 -13.31
CA MET A 269 14.98 -10.60 -11.88
C MET A 269 13.65 -9.91 -11.51
N ALA A 270 12.67 -10.70 -11.08
CA ALA A 270 11.38 -10.20 -10.61
C ALA A 270 11.52 -9.19 -9.44
N SER A 271 12.56 -9.35 -8.60
CA SER A 271 12.88 -8.43 -7.50
C SER A 271 13.38 -7.05 -7.97
N ALA A 272 13.83 -6.92 -9.21
CA ALA A 272 14.26 -5.65 -9.79
C ALA A 272 13.12 -4.87 -10.47
N ILE A 273 11.91 -5.47 -10.56
CA ILE A 273 10.74 -4.80 -11.13
C ILE A 273 10.21 -3.80 -10.09
N PRO A 274 10.18 -2.51 -10.39
CA PRO A 274 9.56 -1.53 -9.50
C PRO A 274 8.11 -1.88 -9.22
N GLY A 275 7.57 -1.53 -8.05
CA GLY A 275 6.15 -1.71 -7.75
C GLY A 275 5.23 -0.96 -8.73
N PRO A 276 3.92 -1.24 -8.71
CA PRO A 276 2.95 -0.54 -9.54
C PRO A 276 2.94 0.95 -9.18
N LYS A 277 2.46 1.80 -10.11
CA LYS A 277 2.27 3.21 -9.80
C LYS A 277 1.04 3.39 -8.92
N GLY A 278 1.25 3.99 -7.74
CA GLY A 278 0.17 4.41 -6.86
C GLY A 278 -0.54 5.67 -7.37
N ALA A 279 -1.54 6.13 -6.63
CA ALA A 279 -2.35 7.31 -6.97
C ALA A 279 -1.53 8.62 -7.04
N GLN A 280 -0.40 8.72 -6.34
CA GLN A 280 0.57 9.82 -6.52
C GLN A 280 1.20 9.80 -7.92
N GLY A 281 1.13 8.69 -8.66
CA GLY A 281 1.73 8.50 -9.97
C GLY A 281 3.20 8.12 -9.95
N VAL A 282 3.71 7.63 -8.81
CA VAL A 282 5.07 7.12 -8.63
C VAL A 282 5.05 5.63 -8.28
N PRO A 283 6.11 4.86 -8.60
CA PRO A 283 6.19 3.47 -8.24
C PRO A 283 6.18 3.26 -6.72
N LEU A 284 5.39 2.30 -6.26
CA LEU A 284 5.32 1.90 -4.85
C LEU A 284 6.58 1.12 -4.44
N THR A 285 6.91 1.22 -3.17
CA THR A 285 8.01 0.48 -2.55
C THR A 285 7.45 -0.48 -1.50
N ALA A 286 7.73 -1.77 -1.66
CA ALA A 286 7.31 -2.79 -0.72
C ALA A 286 7.73 -2.44 0.72
N GLY A 287 6.80 -2.52 1.66
CA GLY A 287 7.07 -2.23 3.06
C GLY A 287 7.27 -0.76 3.41
N ARG A 288 7.27 0.16 2.42
CA ARG A 288 7.53 1.60 2.63
C ARG A 288 6.51 2.52 1.96
N SER A 289 5.54 1.98 1.24
CA SER A 289 4.40 2.73 0.68
C SER A 289 3.10 2.32 1.36
N ILE A 290 2.21 3.29 1.55
CA ILE A 290 0.86 3.07 2.07
C ILE A 290 -0.18 3.77 1.19
N ALA A 291 -1.37 3.17 1.10
CA ALA A 291 -2.58 3.83 0.63
C ALA A 291 -3.29 4.48 1.81
N VAL A 292 -3.79 5.69 1.62
CA VAL A 292 -4.46 6.52 2.64
C VAL A 292 -5.70 7.21 2.06
N ASP A 293 -6.50 7.81 2.93
CA ASP A 293 -7.49 8.81 2.53
C ASP A 293 -6.77 10.15 2.23
N PRO A 294 -6.77 10.66 0.99
CA PRO A 294 -6.08 11.91 0.66
C PRO A 294 -6.70 13.14 1.34
N GLY A 295 -7.94 13.06 1.81
CA GLY A 295 -8.56 14.07 2.66
C GLY A 295 -8.01 14.11 4.08
N SER A 296 -7.38 13.01 4.53
CA SER A 296 -6.65 12.94 5.80
C SER A 296 -5.16 13.23 5.61
N ILE A 297 -4.49 12.49 4.74
CA ILE A 297 -3.04 12.58 4.51
C ILE A 297 -2.77 12.76 3.00
N PRO A 298 -2.24 13.91 2.57
CA PRO A 298 -1.92 14.14 1.16
C PRO A 298 -0.83 13.20 0.63
N TYR A 299 -0.87 12.90 -0.68
CA TYR A 299 0.16 12.06 -1.29
C TYR A 299 1.56 12.69 -1.22
N GLY A 300 2.57 11.83 -1.12
CA GLY A 300 3.98 12.22 -0.99
C GLY A 300 4.39 12.58 0.43
N THR A 301 3.47 12.51 1.40
CA THR A 301 3.73 12.79 2.80
C THR A 301 4.44 11.61 3.47
N PRO A 302 5.59 11.83 4.15
CA PRO A 302 6.18 10.84 5.03
C PRO A 302 5.36 10.69 6.31
N VAL A 303 5.14 9.46 6.71
CA VAL A 303 4.29 9.09 7.84
C VAL A 303 5.04 8.08 8.71
N TRP A 304 5.12 8.36 10.01
CA TRP A 304 5.49 7.34 10.98
C TRP A 304 4.28 6.47 11.24
N LEU A 305 4.41 5.18 10.99
CA LEU A 305 3.38 4.16 11.18
C LEU A 305 3.74 3.30 12.37
N ALA A 306 2.80 3.15 13.31
CA ALA A 306 2.89 2.19 14.39
C ALA A 306 1.64 1.31 14.44
N SER A 307 1.86 0.01 14.35
CA SER A 307 0.82 -1.00 14.37
C SER A 307 1.37 -2.26 15.02
N SER A 308 0.60 -2.87 15.90
CA SER A 308 0.97 -4.12 16.56
C SER A 308 -0.24 -5.03 16.62
N GLY A 309 -0.04 -6.30 16.29
CA GLY A 309 -1.10 -7.30 16.27
C GLY A 309 -0.53 -8.72 16.11
N PRO A 310 -1.40 -9.72 15.97
CA PRO A 310 -1.00 -11.12 15.93
C PRO A 310 -0.07 -11.49 14.76
N GLN A 311 -0.13 -10.70 13.66
CA GLN A 311 0.61 -11.03 12.45
C GLN A 311 1.99 -10.39 12.42
N THR A 312 2.09 -9.13 12.86
CA THR A 312 3.34 -8.39 12.80
C THR A 312 3.30 -7.17 13.72
N SER A 313 4.47 -6.67 14.07
CA SER A 313 4.66 -5.36 14.70
C SER A 313 5.42 -4.47 13.72
N LEU A 314 4.83 -3.36 13.36
CA LEU A 314 5.37 -2.40 12.41
C LEU A 314 5.55 -1.04 13.11
N GLN A 315 6.78 -0.55 13.14
CA GLN A 315 7.13 0.78 13.65
C GLN A 315 8.15 1.34 12.67
N ARG A 316 7.68 2.08 11.66
CA ARG A 316 8.53 2.48 10.55
C ARG A 316 8.06 3.71 9.81
N LEU A 317 9.01 4.36 9.15
CA LEU A 317 8.74 5.44 8.22
C LEU A 317 8.19 4.87 6.90
N VAL A 318 7.04 5.38 6.48
CA VAL A 318 6.37 5.01 5.21
C VAL A 318 5.95 6.27 4.46
N LEU A 319 5.63 6.13 3.18
CA LEU A 319 5.18 7.23 2.31
C LEU A 319 3.73 7.03 1.90
N ALA A 320 2.92 8.06 2.06
CA ALA A 320 1.54 8.09 1.55
C ALA A 320 1.57 8.29 0.02
N GLN A 321 1.53 7.20 -0.75
CA GLN A 321 1.72 7.24 -2.21
C GLN A 321 0.54 6.69 -3.00
N ASP A 322 -0.45 6.14 -2.30
CA ASP A 322 -1.58 5.49 -2.94
C ASP A 322 -2.90 5.77 -2.21
N THR A 323 -4.00 5.30 -2.79
CA THR A 323 -5.34 5.31 -2.21
C THR A 323 -6.15 4.11 -2.68
N GLY A 324 -7.28 3.88 -2.05
CA GLY A 324 -8.26 2.88 -2.47
C GLY A 324 -9.67 3.30 -2.05
N THR A 325 -10.69 2.84 -2.77
CA THR A 325 -12.10 3.18 -2.49
C THR A 325 -12.58 2.80 -1.09
N ALA A 326 -11.94 1.79 -0.48
CA ALA A 326 -12.23 1.35 0.90
C ALA A 326 -11.29 1.97 1.94
N ILE A 327 -10.36 2.83 1.51
CA ILE A 327 -9.36 3.46 2.38
C ILE A 327 -9.83 4.88 2.66
N THR A 328 -10.78 4.99 3.58
CA THR A 328 -11.43 6.27 3.95
C THR A 328 -11.36 6.51 5.46
N GLY A 329 -11.24 7.79 5.84
CA GLY A 329 -11.23 8.23 7.23
C GLY A 329 -9.85 8.66 7.74
N ALA A 330 -9.82 9.14 8.98
CA ALA A 330 -8.68 9.84 9.57
C ALA A 330 -7.44 8.95 9.72
N VAL A 331 -7.58 7.83 10.44
CA VAL A 331 -6.49 6.93 10.80
C VAL A 331 -6.70 5.60 10.09
N ARG A 332 -6.61 5.62 8.75
CA ARG A 332 -6.82 4.46 7.88
C ARG A 332 -5.65 4.34 6.91
N ALA A 333 -4.99 3.21 6.91
CA ALA A 333 -3.94 2.92 5.94
C ALA A 333 -4.03 1.49 5.42
N ASP A 334 -3.63 1.31 4.16
CA ASP A 334 -3.42 0.02 3.54
C ASP A 334 -1.93 -0.12 3.18
N TYR A 335 -1.29 -1.16 3.70
CA TYR A 335 0.16 -1.33 3.64
C TYR A 335 0.55 -2.11 2.39
N TYR A 336 1.38 -1.53 1.54
CA TYR A 336 1.88 -2.21 0.36
C TYR A 336 2.93 -3.26 0.74
N ALA A 337 2.53 -4.52 0.76
CA ALA A 337 3.38 -5.63 1.18
C ALA A 337 4.42 -6.03 0.10
N GLY A 338 4.23 -5.60 -1.16
CA GLY A 338 5.08 -5.98 -2.29
C GLY A 338 4.35 -6.81 -3.32
N SER A 339 5.09 -7.66 -4.06
CA SER A 339 4.54 -8.49 -5.14
C SER A 339 4.71 -9.99 -4.83
N GLY A 340 3.82 -10.81 -5.36
CA GLY A 340 3.90 -12.27 -5.31
C GLY A 340 3.28 -12.91 -4.06
N PRO A 341 3.48 -14.23 -3.87
CA PRO A 341 2.75 -15.03 -2.89
C PRO A 341 2.98 -14.63 -1.43
N GLU A 342 4.23 -14.39 -1.04
CA GLU A 342 4.59 -14.00 0.35
C GLU A 342 3.97 -12.66 0.73
N ALA A 343 4.01 -11.68 -0.19
CA ALA A 343 3.34 -10.41 -0.01
C ALA A 343 1.82 -10.58 0.11
N GLY A 344 1.24 -11.51 -0.66
CA GLY A 344 -0.16 -11.85 -0.60
C GLY A 344 -0.57 -12.48 0.73
N GLU A 345 0.26 -13.34 1.31
CA GLU A 345 0.01 -13.92 2.65
C GLU A 345 0.02 -12.85 3.74
N LEU A 346 1.02 -11.97 3.75
CA LEU A 346 1.10 -10.87 4.71
C LEU A 346 -0.12 -9.94 4.54
N ALA A 347 -0.38 -9.48 3.33
CA ALA A 347 -1.48 -8.57 3.03
C ALA A 347 -2.84 -9.16 3.41
N GLY A 348 -3.07 -10.44 3.08
CA GLY A 348 -4.33 -11.13 3.35
C GLY A 348 -4.64 -11.34 4.82
N ARG A 349 -3.63 -11.32 5.68
CA ARG A 349 -3.77 -11.47 7.14
C ARG A 349 -3.71 -10.15 7.90
N LEU A 350 -3.24 -9.08 7.26
CA LEU A 350 -3.00 -7.81 7.94
C LEU A 350 -4.33 -7.07 8.19
N LYS A 351 -4.80 -7.12 9.43
CA LYS A 351 -5.95 -6.38 9.91
C LYS A 351 -5.75 -6.14 11.41
N GLN A 352 -5.22 -4.96 11.77
CA GLN A 352 -4.81 -4.69 13.14
C GLN A 352 -4.86 -3.20 13.48
N PRO A 353 -4.81 -2.81 14.79
CA PRO A 353 -4.81 -1.43 15.22
C PRO A 353 -3.68 -0.61 14.59
N LEU A 354 -3.95 0.67 14.35
CA LEU A 354 -3.04 1.58 13.66
C LEU A 354 -2.99 2.93 14.39
N ARG A 355 -1.78 3.47 14.54
CA ARG A 355 -1.55 4.88 14.85
C ARG A 355 -0.62 5.49 13.81
N LEU A 356 -0.88 6.75 13.44
CA LEU A 356 -0.13 7.46 12.41
C LEU A 356 0.35 8.82 12.92
N TRP A 357 1.56 9.18 12.52
CA TRP A 357 2.11 10.51 12.72
C TRP A 357 2.63 11.03 11.38
N VAL A 358 2.07 12.12 10.94
CA VAL A 358 2.57 12.84 9.75
C VAL A 358 3.84 13.59 10.14
N LEU A 359 4.89 13.47 9.34
CA LEU A 359 6.10 14.28 9.46
C LEU A 359 5.99 15.44 8.47
N TRP A 360 5.70 16.65 8.96
CA TRP A 360 5.40 17.81 8.11
C TRP A 360 6.51 18.85 8.16
N PRO A 361 6.82 19.56 7.05
CA PRO A 361 7.81 20.63 7.07
C PRO A 361 7.51 21.70 8.12
N ARG A 362 8.59 22.16 8.80
CA ARG A 362 8.56 23.26 9.78
C ARG A 362 8.33 24.61 9.12
#